data_41c8ac28f6eaa156ac7f3475dce5c99b
#
_entry.id   41c8ac28f6eaa156ac7f3475dce5c99b
#
_cell.length_a   1.000
_cell.length_b   1.000
_cell.length_c   1.000
_cell.angle_alpha   90.00
_cell.angle_beta   90.00
_cell.angle_gamma   90.00
#
_symmetry.space_group_name_H-M   'P 1'
#
loop_
_entity.id
_entity.type
_entity.pdbx_description
1 polymer ?
#
loop_
_entity_poly.entity_id
_entity_poly.type
_entity_poly.pdbx_seq_one_letter_code
_entity_poly.pdbx_strand_id
1 'polypeptide(L)'
;MYDAFENDLTVELNSGNVTAVNAAVAVMKGQQIANGGSYLDDDGSGNARITTHLHDAKTEAVLDLVEELSGQPCIIGYHFAHDLERLKAAFPNAPIIGSGVIGHKLDSIIDDWNAGKTPVLLAHPMSAGHGLNLQGTGHAVIWYSLTWSLEVYEQFIRRLWRQGQKNHIVVHHIMAKDTVDEAIMMAIRRKDKTQQTLLNAVRDYIKRDTIETVDY
;
A
#
# COMPACT_ATOMS: atom_id res chain seq x y z
N MET A 1 13.17 -15.08 2.54
CA MET A 1 11.71 -15.30 2.57
C MET A 1 11.05 -14.84 1.29
N TYR A 2 11.21 -13.57 0.89
CA TYR A 2 10.63 -13.05 -0.35
C TYR A 2 11.13 -13.83 -1.57
N ASP A 3 12.44 -13.98 -1.72
CA ASP A 3 13.06 -14.74 -2.81
C ASP A 3 12.63 -16.22 -2.85
N ALA A 4 12.48 -16.85 -1.68
CA ALA A 4 11.97 -18.22 -1.59
C ALA A 4 10.51 -18.32 -2.08
N PHE A 5 9.66 -17.36 -1.72
CA PHE A 5 8.29 -17.30 -2.22
C PHE A 5 8.23 -17.06 -3.72
N GLU A 6 9.09 -16.20 -4.24
CA GLU A 6 9.15 -15.88 -5.67
C GLU A 6 9.52 -17.09 -6.51
N ASN A 7 10.48 -17.89 -6.05
CA ASN A 7 10.94 -19.09 -6.75
C ASN A 7 9.94 -20.25 -6.66
N ASP A 8 9.41 -20.52 -5.47
CA ASP A 8 8.63 -21.74 -5.21
C ASP A 8 7.11 -21.49 -5.18
N LEU A 9 6.67 -20.20 -5.24
CA LEU A 9 5.29 -19.75 -5.09
C LEU A 9 4.62 -20.24 -3.80
N THR A 10 5.43 -20.70 -2.85
CA THR A 10 4.99 -21.18 -1.54
C THR A 10 6.04 -20.87 -0.50
N VAL A 11 5.61 -20.41 0.66
CA VAL A 11 6.47 -20.22 1.84
C VAL A 11 5.80 -20.85 3.05
N GLU A 12 6.54 -21.69 3.76
CA GLU A 12 6.16 -22.21 5.06
C GLU A 12 6.58 -21.23 6.16
N LEU A 13 5.62 -20.88 7.00
CA LEU A 13 5.81 -20.01 8.16
C LEU A 13 5.45 -20.80 9.43
N ASN A 14 5.98 -20.38 10.58
CA ASN A 14 5.63 -21.00 11.88
C ASN A 14 4.11 -20.93 12.18
N SER A 15 3.40 -19.97 11.56
CA SER A 15 1.96 -19.75 11.72
C SER A 15 1.10 -20.40 10.63
N GLY A 16 1.68 -21.04 9.61
CA GLY A 16 0.98 -21.68 8.49
C GLY A 16 1.63 -21.39 7.14
N ASN A 17 1.00 -21.83 6.06
CA ASN A 17 1.53 -21.74 4.70
C ASN A 17 0.96 -20.52 3.95
N VAL A 18 1.76 -20.00 3.01
CA VAL A 18 1.39 -18.97 2.04
C VAL A 18 1.69 -19.50 0.65
N THR A 19 0.64 -19.80 -0.12
CA THR A 19 0.74 -20.39 -1.45
C THR A 19 0.08 -19.51 -2.51
N ALA A 20 0.67 -19.44 -3.69
CA ALA A 20 0.10 -18.77 -4.84
C ALA A 20 -0.34 -19.77 -5.92
N VAL A 21 -1.64 -19.83 -6.17
CA VAL A 21 -2.24 -20.75 -7.16
C VAL A 21 -2.15 -20.27 -8.60
N ASN A 22 -1.81 -19.01 -8.82
CA ASN A 22 -1.57 -18.41 -10.15
C ASN A 22 -0.76 -17.12 -10.03
N ALA A 23 -0.27 -16.61 -11.18
CA ALA A 23 0.59 -15.42 -11.22
C ALA A 23 -0.04 -14.16 -10.59
N ALA A 24 -1.35 -13.97 -10.71
CA ALA A 24 -2.01 -12.80 -10.10
C ALA A 24 -2.03 -12.90 -8.57
N VAL A 25 -2.26 -14.10 -8.03
CA VAL A 25 -2.20 -14.37 -6.59
C VAL A 25 -0.76 -14.26 -6.09
N ALA A 26 0.23 -14.76 -6.86
CA ALA A 26 1.65 -14.64 -6.53
C ALA A 26 2.05 -13.18 -6.32
N VAL A 27 1.66 -12.33 -7.26
CA VAL A 27 1.92 -10.89 -7.19
C VAL A 27 1.30 -10.25 -5.95
N MET A 28 0.03 -10.55 -5.66
CA MET A 28 -0.63 -10.03 -4.45
C MET A 28 0.03 -10.53 -3.16
N LYS A 29 0.41 -11.80 -3.10
CA LYS A 29 1.12 -12.39 -1.96
C LYS A 29 2.52 -11.79 -1.82
N GLY A 30 3.27 -11.63 -2.91
CA GLY A 30 4.55 -10.94 -2.93
C GLY A 30 4.45 -9.53 -2.37
N GLN A 31 3.42 -8.75 -2.77
CA GLN A 31 3.20 -7.42 -2.22
C GLN A 31 2.86 -7.45 -0.72
N GLN A 32 2.08 -8.41 -0.25
CA GLN A 32 1.79 -8.58 1.17
C GLN A 32 3.08 -8.84 1.96
N ILE A 33 3.92 -9.77 1.48
CA ILE A 33 5.22 -10.09 2.09
C ILE A 33 6.13 -8.86 2.11
N ALA A 34 6.25 -8.15 0.99
CA ALA A 34 7.03 -6.91 0.91
C ALA A 34 6.53 -5.81 1.86
N ASN A 35 5.24 -5.81 2.18
CA ASN A 35 4.64 -4.89 3.16
C ASN A 35 4.83 -5.35 4.62
N GLY A 36 5.36 -6.55 4.86
CA GLY A 36 5.65 -7.06 6.20
C GLY A 36 4.56 -7.91 6.83
N GLY A 37 3.61 -8.43 6.05
CA GLY A 37 2.60 -9.36 6.54
C GLY A 37 2.01 -10.17 5.40
N SER A 38 1.28 -11.22 5.71
CA SER A 38 0.55 -12.01 4.71
C SER A 38 -0.73 -12.59 5.30
N TYR A 39 -1.71 -12.86 4.44
CA TYR A 39 -2.81 -13.72 4.78
C TYR A 39 -2.38 -15.17 4.60
N LEU A 40 -2.56 -15.97 5.64
CA LEU A 40 -2.34 -17.41 5.55
C LEU A 40 -3.36 -18.07 4.62
N ASP A 41 -3.01 -19.24 4.13
CA ASP A 41 -3.93 -20.05 3.36
C ASP A 41 -5.11 -20.50 4.25
N ASP A 42 -6.29 -20.59 3.66
CA ASP A 42 -7.48 -21.04 4.37
C ASP A 42 -7.28 -22.51 4.75
N ASP A 43 -7.38 -22.79 6.06
CA ASP A 43 -7.33 -24.15 6.61
C ASP A 43 -8.67 -24.89 6.49
N GLY A 44 -9.64 -24.30 5.80
CA GLY A 44 -10.98 -24.85 5.63
C GLY A 44 -11.90 -24.69 6.87
N SER A 45 -11.46 -23.93 7.88
CA SER A 45 -12.25 -23.72 9.11
C SER A 45 -13.40 -22.71 8.93
N GLY A 46 -13.40 -21.97 7.82
CA GLY A 46 -14.37 -20.90 7.55
C GLY A 46 -14.21 -19.66 8.44
N ASN A 47 -13.12 -19.59 9.20
CA ASN A 47 -12.80 -18.45 10.05
C ASN A 47 -12.30 -17.25 9.23
N ALA A 48 -12.29 -16.07 9.86
CA ALA A 48 -11.71 -14.87 9.26
C ALA A 48 -10.25 -15.14 8.85
N ARG A 49 -9.84 -14.52 7.72
CA ARG A 49 -8.46 -14.61 7.21
C ARG A 49 -7.46 -14.30 8.31
N ILE A 50 -6.68 -15.30 8.69
CA ILE A 50 -5.61 -15.15 9.67
C ILE A 50 -4.48 -14.36 9.00
N THR A 51 -4.07 -13.27 9.62
CA THR A 51 -2.90 -12.49 9.20
C THR A 51 -1.67 -12.95 9.97
N THR A 52 -0.54 -13.00 9.31
CA THR A 52 0.75 -13.20 9.96
C THR A 52 1.61 -11.97 9.80
N HIS A 53 2.33 -11.61 10.87
CA HIS A 53 3.32 -10.55 10.87
C HIS A 53 4.67 -11.13 10.43
N LEU A 54 5.37 -10.44 9.56
CA LEU A 54 6.66 -10.87 9.03
C LEU A 54 7.80 -9.92 9.42
N HIS A 55 7.63 -8.62 9.19
CA HIS A 55 8.60 -7.56 9.51
C HIS A 55 7.94 -6.18 9.50
N ASP A 56 8.63 -5.17 10.04
CA ASP A 56 8.15 -3.80 10.14
C ASP A 56 8.92 -2.79 9.27
N ALA A 57 9.78 -3.24 8.36
CA ALA A 57 10.68 -2.38 7.58
C ALA A 57 9.97 -1.20 6.90
N LYS A 58 8.80 -1.40 6.26
CA LYS A 58 8.03 -0.28 5.68
C LYS A 58 7.40 0.62 6.74
N THR A 59 6.99 0.05 7.88
CA THR A 59 6.41 0.83 8.99
C THR A 59 7.46 1.74 9.61
N GLU A 60 8.68 1.23 9.83
CA GLU A 60 9.82 2.01 10.32
C GLU A 60 10.16 3.14 9.34
N ALA A 61 10.28 2.83 8.04
CA ALA A 61 10.53 3.85 7.02
C ALA A 61 9.43 4.94 6.95
N VAL A 62 8.17 4.59 7.21
CA VAL A 62 7.08 5.59 7.28
C VAL A 62 7.20 6.43 8.55
N LEU A 63 7.55 5.84 9.69
CA LEU A 63 7.78 6.59 10.94
C LEU A 63 8.90 7.62 10.75
N ASP A 64 10.04 7.21 10.20
CA ASP A 64 11.18 8.08 9.91
C ASP A 64 10.75 9.24 8.97
N LEU A 65 10.04 8.91 7.88
CA LEU A 65 9.56 9.92 6.93
C LEU A 65 8.59 10.91 7.57
N VAL A 66 7.66 10.45 8.41
CA VAL A 66 6.71 11.34 9.11
C VAL A 66 7.44 12.26 10.10
N GLU A 67 8.51 11.77 10.75
CA GLU A 67 9.37 12.61 11.60
C GLU A 67 10.10 13.66 10.75
N GLU A 68 10.66 13.28 9.60
CA GLU A 68 11.32 14.21 8.65
C GLU A 68 10.37 15.30 8.13
N LEU A 69 9.08 14.99 7.96
CA LEU A 69 8.07 15.97 7.58
C LEU A 69 7.83 17.05 8.65
N SER A 70 8.39 16.89 9.86
CA SER A 70 8.42 17.92 10.92
C SER A 70 7.04 18.53 11.23
N GLY A 71 6.02 17.68 11.33
CA GLY A 71 4.65 18.08 11.65
C GLY A 71 3.82 18.57 10.46
N GLN A 72 4.34 18.49 9.25
CA GLN A 72 3.53 18.74 8.04
C GLN A 72 2.46 17.64 7.91
N PRO A 73 1.19 18.01 7.69
CA PRO A 73 0.12 17.03 7.56
C PRO A 73 0.35 16.11 6.37
N CYS A 74 0.23 14.79 6.60
CA CYS A 74 0.38 13.78 5.56
C CYS A 74 -0.77 12.77 5.55
N ILE A 75 -1.09 12.26 4.34
CA ILE A 75 -2.03 11.17 4.16
C ILE A 75 -1.26 9.91 3.78
N ILE A 76 -1.51 8.81 4.50
CA ILE A 76 -0.86 7.52 4.28
C ILE A 76 -1.86 6.57 3.60
N GLY A 77 -1.55 6.20 2.35
CA GLY A 77 -2.33 5.24 1.57
C GLY A 77 -1.93 3.80 1.87
N TYR A 78 -2.88 2.96 2.28
CA TYR A 78 -2.69 1.54 2.55
C TYR A 78 -3.63 0.68 1.71
N HIS A 79 -3.30 -0.62 1.52
CA HIS A 79 -4.10 -1.52 0.69
C HIS A 79 -4.67 -2.71 1.46
N PHE A 80 -3.86 -3.37 2.30
CA PHE A 80 -4.27 -4.58 3.02
C PHE A 80 -4.72 -4.28 4.46
N ALA A 81 -5.56 -5.17 5.03
CA ALA A 81 -6.00 -5.03 6.41
C ALA A 81 -4.83 -5.09 7.39
N HIS A 82 -3.86 -5.98 7.14
CA HIS A 82 -2.66 -6.08 7.95
C HIS A 82 -1.73 -4.85 7.84
N ASP A 83 -1.77 -4.08 6.73
CA ASP A 83 -1.10 -2.79 6.64
C ASP A 83 -1.74 -1.81 7.62
N LEU A 84 -3.08 -1.75 7.62
CA LEU A 84 -3.83 -0.88 8.53
C LEU A 84 -3.56 -1.22 10.00
N GLU A 85 -3.47 -2.50 10.36
CA GLU A 85 -3.18 -2.93 11.73
C GLU A 85 -1.83 -2.38 12.20
N ARG A 86 -0.76 -2.50 11.40
CA ARG A 86 0.56 -1.95 11.72
C ARG A 86 0.58 -0.44 11.74
N LEU A 87 -0.07 0.21 10.79
CA LEU A 87 -0.17 1.67 10.76
C LEU A 87 -0.96 2.22 11.95
N LYS A 88 -2.00 1.53 12.41
CA LYS A 88 -2.72 1.90 13.64
C LYS A 88 -1.87 1.74 14.89
N ALA A 89 -1.01 0.73 14.94
CA ALA A 89 -0.07 0.57 16.05
C ALA A 89 0.99 1.69 16.05
N ALA A 90 1.48 2.09 14.87
CA ALA A 90 2.45 3.17 14.72
C ALA A 90 1.83 4.56 14.94
N PHE A 91 0.59 4.77 14.52
CA PHE A 91 -0.14 6.04 14.60
C PHE A 91 -1.50 5.86 15.30
N PRO A 92 -1.54 5.61 16.62
CA PRO A 92 -2.76 5.21 17.33
C PRO A 92 -3.86 6.30 17.34
N ASN A 93 -3.48 7.56 17.18
CA ASN A 93 -4.40 8.69 17.16
C ASN A 93 -4.82 9.13 15.74
N ALA A 94 -4.26 8.51 14.69
CA ALA A 94 -4.57 8.87 13.31
C ALA A 94 -6.00 8.43 12.94
N PRO A 95 -6.87 9.35 12.47
CA PRO A 95 -8.17 8.96 11.95
C PRO A 95 -8.01 8.14 10.66
N ILE A 96 -9.06 7.38 10.33
CA ILE A 96 -9.04 6.43 9.23
C ILE A 96 -10.18 6.73 8.28
N ILE A 97 -9.88 6.86 6.98
CA ILE A 97 -10.84 6.82 5.89
C ILE A 97 -10.75 5.43 5.25
N GLY A 98 -11.73 4.58 5.49
CA GLY A 98 -11.75 3.19 5.04
C GLY A 98 -13.13 2.57 5.06
N SER A 99 -13.21 1.27 4.86
CA SER A 99 -14.47 0.54 4.90
C SER A 99 -15.20 0.76 6.23
N GLY A 100 -16.49 1.09 6.15
CA GLY A 100 -17.36 1.30 7.32
C GLY A 100 -17.30 2.71 7.93
N VAL A 101 -16.45 3.62 7.43
CA VAL A 101 -16.46 5.03 7.88
C VAL A 101 -17.31 5.84 6.90
N ILE A 102 -18.52 6.21 7.34
CA ILE A 102 -19.53 6.92 6.54
C ILE A 102 -20.23 8.01 7.35
N GLY A 103 -20.97 8.90 6.67
CA GLY A 103 -21.82 9.92 7.27
C GLY A 103 -21.04 10.89 8.14
N HIS A 104 -21.66 11.36 9.22
CA HIS A 104 -21.09 12.38 10.10
C HIS A 104 -19.68 12.10 10.63
N LYS A 105 -19.32 10.83 10.81
CA LYS A 105 -17.95 10.47 11.22
C LYS A 105 -16.94 10.79 10.13
N LEU A 106 -17.28 10.48 8.88
CA LEU A 106 -16.43 10.80 7.73
C LEU A 106 -16.32 12.32 7.54
N ASP A 107 -17.44 13.03 7.64
CA ASP A 107 -17.49 14.48 7.49
C ASP A 107 -16.58 15.16 8.54
N SER A 108 -16.68 14.74 9.80
CA SER A 108 -15.83 15.26 10.87
C SER A 108 -14.34 15.02 10.63
N ILE A 109 -13.95 13.84 10.11
CA ILE A 109 -12.56 13.54 9.76
C ILE A 109 -12.06 14.48 8.65
N ILE A 110 -12.89 14.72 7.63
CA ILE A 110 -12.56 15.60 6.51
C ILE A 110 -12.43 17.05 6.97
N ASP A 111 -13.33 17.51 7.84
CA ASP A 111 -13.31 18.87 8.39
C ASP A 111 -12.06 19.10 9.24
N ASP A 112 -11.72 18.16 10.14
CA ASP A 112 -10.52 18.25 10.97
C ASP A 112 -9.22 18.16 10.13
N TRP A 113 -9.19 17.33 9.09
CA TRP A 113 -8.10 17.31 8.13
C TRP A 113 -7.93 18.64 7.41
N ASN A 114 -9.00 19.18 6.84
CA ASN A 114 -8.96 20.44 6.09
C ASN A 114 -8.68 21.65 6.99
N ALA A 115 -9.01 21.55 8.29
CA ALA A 115 -8.66 22.56 9.30
C ALA A 115 -7.23 22.45 9.83
N GLY A 116 -6.44 21.44 9.38
CA GLY A 116 -5.06 21.22 9.83
C GLY A 116 -4.91 20.65 11.23
N LYS A 117 -5.98 20.10 11.83
CA LYS A 117 -5.95 19.49 13.15
C LYS A 117 -5.44 18.06 13.15
N THR A 118 -5.35 17.44 11.98
CA THR A 118 -4.96 16.04 11.78
C THR A 118 -3.56 15.97 11.17
N PRO A 119 -2.51 15.64 11.92
CA PRO A 119 -1.16 15.56 11.38
C PRO A 119 -0.95 14.34 10.48
N VAL A 120 -1.58 13.20 10.79
CA VAL A 120 -1.52 11.97 10.01
C VAL A 120 -2.92 11.45 9.76
N LEU A 121 -3.26 11.19 8.50
CA LEU A 121 -4.53 10.61 8.08
C LEU A 121 -4.25 9.26 7.39
N LEU A 122 -4.85 8.16 7.88
CA LEU A 122 -4.77 6.86 7.22
C LEU A 122 -5.93 6.71 6.24
N ALA A 123 -5.66 6.35 4.99
CA ALA A 123 -6.72 6.24 4.01
C ALA A 123 -6.57 5.03 3.08
N HIS A 124 -7.65 4.28 2.92
CA HIS A 124 -7.72 3.27 1.86
C HIS A 124 -8.05 3.98 0.54
N PRO A 125 -7.19 3.87 -0.52
CA PRO A 125 -7.33 4.68 -1.72
C PRO A 125 -8.69 4.53 -2.42
N MET A 126 -9.26 3.33 -2.44
CA MET A 126 -10.60 3.09 -3.00
C MET A 126 -11.69 3.83 -2.22
N SER A 127 -11.62 3.86 -0.89
CA SER A 127 -12.60 4.55 -0.05
C SER A 127 -12.47 6.08 -0.12
N ALA A 128 -11.23 6.56 -0.20
CA ALA A 128 -10.94 7.99 -0.38
C ALA A 128 -11.21 8.46 -1.82
N GLY A 129 -11.32 7.54 -2.78
CA GLY A 129 -11.56 7.84 -4.19
C GLY A 129 -12.96 8.41 -4.51
N HIS A 130 -13.95 8.30 -3.64
CA HIS A 130 -15.33 8.70 -3.90
C HIS A 130 -15.65 10.12 -3.40
N GLY A 131 -15.34 11.13 -4.22
CA GLY A 131 -15.88 12.50 -4.03
C GLY A 131 -15.31 13.33 -2.88
N LEU A 132 -14.41 12.78 -2.06
CA LEU A 132 -13.88 13.49 -0.89
C LEU A 132 -13.00 14.68 -1.30
N ASN A 133 -13.09 15.76 -0.53
CA ASN A 133 -12.23 16.93 -0.68
C ASN A 133 -11.21 16.98 0.45
N LEU A 134 -9.95 16.68 0.15
CA LEU A 134 -8.85 16.63 1.11
C LEU A 134 -7.76 17.68 0.78
N GLN A 135 -8.13 18.76 0.10
CA GLN A 135 -7.18 19.77 -0.39
C GLN A 135 -6.76 20.82 0.65
N GLY A 136 -7.23 20.73 1.91
CA GLY A 136 -7.02 21.74 2.93
C GLY A 136 -5.53 22.05 3.18
N THR A 137 -5.00 21.62 4.32
CA THR A 137 -3.61 21.91 4.72
C THR A 137 -2.61 20.83 4.31
N GLY A 138 -3.08 19.60 4.06
CA GLY A 138 -2.22 18.48 3.69
C GLY A 138 -1.66 18.61 2.29
N HIS A 139 -0.37 18.33 2.14
CA HIS A 139 0.31 18.35 0.84
C HIS A 139 1.34 17.22 0.69
N ALA A 140 1.44 16.30 1.64
CA ALA A 140 2.24 15.10 1.55
C ALA A 140 1.35 13.85 1.43
N VAL A 141 1.61 13.03 0.42
CA VAL A 141 1.00 11.71 0.22
C VAL A 141 2.08 10.66 0.41
N ILE A 142 1.86 9.70 1.28
CA ILE A 142 2.76 8.58 1.51
C ILE A 142 2.05 7.30 1.07
N TRP A 143 2.54 6.65 0.04
CA TRP A 143 2.11 5.32 -0.35
C TRP A 143 2.87 4.27 0.46
N TYR A 144 2.24 3.75 1.52
CA TYR A 144 2.75 2.60 2.28
C TYR A 144 2.65 1.33 1.45
N SER A 145 1.52 1.17 0.76
CA SER A 145 1.24 0.06 -0.14
C SER A 145 0.75 0.61 -1.47
N LEU A 146 1.47 0.30 -2.55
CA LEU A 146 1.11 0.74 -3.90
C LEU A 146 -0.17 0.04 -4.37
N THR A 147 -0.96 0.74 -5.17
CA THR A 147 -2.12 0.15 -5.85
C THR A 147 -1.75 -0.33 -7.24
N TRP A 148 -2.40 -1.42 -7.68
CA TRP A 148 -2.26 -1.97 -9.02
C TRP A 148 -3.02 -1.16 -10.09
N SER A 149 -3.91 -0.27 -9.68
CA SER A 149 -4.72 0.53 -10.59
C SER A 149 -4.15 1.94 -10.69
N LEU A 150 -3.66 2.29 -11.88
CA LEU A 150 -3.26 3.67 -12.17
C LEU A 150 -4.41 4.66 -11.94
N GLU A 151 -5.65 4.25 -12.27
CA GLU A 151 -6.82 5.09 -12.04
C GLU A 151 -7.02 5.40 -10.56
N VAL A 152 -6.96 4.38 -9.70
CA VAL A 152 -7.05 4.54 -8.24
C VAL A 152 -5.91 5.39 -7.70
N TYR A 153 -4.68 5.17 -8.21
CA TYR A 153 -3.51 5.95 -7.85
C TYR A 153 -3.70 7.45 -8.17
N GLU A 154 -4.10 7.76 -9.41
CA GLU A 154 -4.34 9.15 -9.83
C GLU A 154 -5.52 9.77 -9.08
N GLN A 155 -6.62 9.03 -8.92
CA GLN A 155 -7.80 9.51 -8.19
C GLN A 155 -7.46 9.87 -6.74
N PHE A 156 -6.67 9.05 -6.07
CA PHE A 156 -6.25 9.31 -4.70
C PHE A 156 -5.43 10.60 -4.58
N ILE A 157 -4.43 10.78 -5.43
CA ILE A 157 -3.61 12.01 -5.44
C ILE A 157 -4.46 13.23 -5.77
N ARG A 158 -5.40 13.13 -6.71
CA ARG A 158 -6.31 14.21 -7.11
C ARG A 158 -7.26 14.65 -5.99
N ARG A 159 -7.36 13.93 -4.85
CA ARG A 159 -8.13 14.40 -3.68
C ARG A 159 -7.43 15.56 -2.96
N LEU A 160 -6.10 15.60 -3.04
CA LEU A 160 -5.28 16.70 -2.53
C LEU A 160 -4.96 17.71 -3.63
N TRP A 161 -4.62 17.22 -4.83
CA TRP A 161 -4.26 18.07 -5.97
C TRP A 161 -5.52 18.48 -6.76
N ARG A 162 -6.18 19.51 -6.31
CA ARG A 162 -7.37 20.08 -6.94
C ARG A 162 -7.22 21.57 -7.15
N GLN A 163 -8.13 22.16 -7.95
CA GLN A 163 -8.20 23.60 -8.15
C GLN A 163 -8.38 24.29 -6.78
N GLY A 164 -7.49 25.23 -6.45
CA GLY A 164 -7.46 25.92 -5.15
C GLY A 164 -6.40 25.42 -4.17
N GLN A 165 -5.71 24.30 -4.45
CA GLN A 165 -4.53 23.89 -3.69
C GLN A 165 -3.39 24.90 -3.88
N LYS A 166 -2.88 25.44 -2.76
CA LYS A 166 -1.83 26.45 -2.73
C LYS A 166 -0.43 25.85 -2.55
N ASN A 167 -0.35 24.63 -2.07
CA ASN A 167 0.89 23.95 -1.77
C ASN A 167 1.25 22.95 -2.89
N HIS A 168 2.55 22.71 -3.08
CA HIS A 168 3.02 21.62 -3.92
C HIS A 168 2.69 20.30 -3.25
N ILE A 169 2.07 19.37 -3.99
CA ILE A 169 1.83 18.02 -3.49
C ILE A 169 3.09 17.18 -3.70
N VAL A 170 3.65 16.69 -2.60
CA VAL A 170 4.78 15.76 -2.63
C VAL A 170 4.24 14.34 -2.42
N VAL A 171 4.65 13.42 -3.30
CA VAL A 171 4.21 12.03 -3.24
C VAL A 171 5.41 11.13 -2.94
N HIS A 172 5.40 10.52 -1.79
CA HIS A 172 6.40 9.57 -1.34
C HIS A 172 5.90 8.14 -1.56
N HIS A 173 6.80 7.25 -1.99
CA HIS A 173 6.49 5.84 -2.19
C HIS A 173 7.44 5.01 -1.33
N ILE A 174 6.88 4.24 -0.40
CA ILE A 174 7.65 3.29 0.41
C ILE A 174 7.74 1.99 -0.36
N MET A 175 8.92 1.70 -0.88
CA MET A 175 9.15 0.56 -1.73
C MET A 175 10.21 -0.36 -1.13
N ALA A 176 9.93 -1.66 -1.11
CA ALA A 176 10.93 -2.66 -0.81
C ALA A 176 11.75 -2.92 -2.09
N LYS A 177 13.09 -2.83 -1.96
CA LYS A 177 14.01 -3.07 -3.06
C LYS A 177 13.97 -4.56 -3.46
N ASP A 178 14.18 -4.84 -4.73
CA ASP A 178 14.21 -6.19 -5.31
C ASP A 178 12.90 -6.96 -5.00
N THR A 179 11.75 -6.28 -5.10
CA THR A 179 10.42 -6.86 -4.91
C THR A 179 9.43 -6.40 -5.98
N VAL A 180 8.25 -6.98 -5.96
CA VAL A 180 7.13 -6.62 -6.82
C VAL A 180 6.76 -5.12 -6.78
N ASP A 181 7.12 -4.39 -5.72
CA ASP A 181 6.89 -2.94 -5.63
C ASP A 181 7.53 -2.17 -6.79
N GLU A 182 8.71 -2.61 -7.25
CA GLU A 182 9.40 -1.98 -8.38
C GLU A 182 8.62 -2.18 -9.68
N ALA A 183 8.08 -3.37 -9.90
CA ALA A 183 7.27 -3.67 -11.07
C ALA A 183 5.96 -2.84 -11.08
N ILE A 184 5.30 -2.72 -9.91
CA ILE A 184 4.12 -1.86 -9.76
C ILE A 184 4.46 -0.41 -10.09
N MET A 185 5.55 0.10 -9.52
CA MET A 185 5.97 1.49 -9.75
C MET A 185 6.33 1.75 -11.22
N MET A 186 7.01 0.82 -11.88
CA MET A 186 7.28 0.93 -13.31
C MET A 186 6.00 0.99 -14.15
N ALA A 187 5.00 0.17 -13.84
CA ALA A 187 3.71 0.19 -14.52
C ALA A 187 2.97 1.52 -14.32
N ILE A 188 2.94 2.04 -13.09
CA ILE A 188 2.36 3.35 -12.77
C ILE A 188 3.07 4.47 -13.56
N ARG A 189 4.41 4.48 -13.59
CA ARG A 189 5.20 5.50 -14.30
C ARG A 189 5.01 5.49 -15.81
N ARG A 190 4.84 4.30 -16.39
CA ARG A 190 4.58 4.15 -17.84
C ARG A 190 3.17 4.61 -18.23
N LYS A 191 2.33 4.98 -17.27
CA LYS A 191 0.90 5.34 -17.46
C LYS A 191 0.12 4.25 -18.20
N ASP A 192 0.49 3.02 -17.96
CA ASP A 192 -0.09 1.89 -18.67
C ASP A 192 -1.41 1.49 -18.00
N LYS A 193 -2.49 1.68 -18.73
CA LYS A 193 -3.86 1.48 -18.21
C LYS A 193 -4.33 0.03 -18.28
N THR A 194 -3.53 -0.87 -18.85
CA THR A 194 -3.95 -2.26 -19.05
C THR A 194 -3.42 -3.16 -17.94
N GLN A 195 -4.31 -3.86 -17.27
CA GLN A 195 -4.00 -4.88 -16.28
C GLN A 195 -3.07 -5.98 -16.87
N GLN A 196 -3.14 -6.21 -18.19
CA GLN A 196 -2.30 -7.16 -18.91
C GLN A 196 -0.83 -6.73 -18.95
N THR A 197 -0.55 -5.44 -19.13
CA THR A 197 0.82 -4.90 -19.15
C THR A 197 1.46 -5.01 -17.76
N LEU A 198 0.66 -4.85 -16.71
CA LEU A 198 1.11 -5.05 -15.35
C LEU A 198 1.51 -6.51 -15.10
N LEU A 199 0.63 -7.46 -15.50
CA LEU A 199 0.92 -8.89 -15.41
C LEU A 199 2.15 -9.28 -16.23
N ASN A 200 2.37 -8.65 -17.38
CA ASN A 200 3.55 -8.86 -18.20
C ASN A 200 4.81 -8.29 -17.54
N ALA A 201 4.74 -7.09 -16.96
CA ALA A 201 5.85 -6.48 -16.22
C ALA A 201 6.30 -7.34 -15.03
N VAL A 202 5.35 -7.94 -14.33
CA VAL A 202 5.62 -8.87 -13.22
C VAL A 202 6.22 -10.19 -13.76
N ARG A 203 5.69 -10.74 -14.84
CA ARG A 203 6.28 -11.94 -15.47
C ARG A 203 7.71 -11.69 -15.94
N ASP A 204 7.98 -10.52 -16.48
CA ASP A 204 9.31 -10.14 -16.95
C ASP A 204 10.26 -9.89 -15.78
N TYR A 205 9.74 -9.39 -14.66
CA TYR A 205 10.47 -9.25 -13.41
C TYR A 205 10.86 -10.63 -12.84
N ILE A 206 9.90 -11.54 -12.68
CA ILE A 206 10.13 -12.91 -12.20
C ILE A 206 11.12 -13.67 -13.13
N LYS A 207 11.08 -13.46 -14.46
CA LYS A 207 11.99 -14.11 -15.39
C LYS A 207 13.42 -13.58 -15.35
N ARG A 208 13.66 -12.33 -14.95
CA ARG A 208 15.02 -11.78 -14.85
C ARG A 208 15.85 -12.50 -13.81
N ASP A 209 15.28 -12.80 -12.66
CA ASP A 209 15.98 -13.52 -11.59
C ASP A 209 16.29 -14.98 -11.96
N THR A 210 15.50 -15.59 -12.88
CA THR A 210 15.73 -16.97 -13.33
C THR A 210 16.88 -17.08 -14.34
N ILE A 211 17.29 -15.98 -14.99
CA ILE A 211 18.37 -15.98 -16.01
C ILE A 211 19.74 -15.69 -15.40
N GLU A 212 19.82 -14.94 -14.30
CA GLU A 212 21.09 -14.63 -13.62
C GLU A 212 21.66 -15.81 -12.80
N THR A 213 20.89 -16.88 -12.59
CA THR A 213 21.33 -18.09 -11.85
C THR A 213 21.90 -19.21 -12.73
N VAL A 214 22.08 -19.01 -14.05
CA VAL A 214 22.52 -20.07 -14.97
C VAL A 214 23.95 -19.90 -15.49
N ASP A 215 24.71 -18.91 -15.07
CA ASP A 215 26.12 -18.76 -15.45
C ASP A 215 27.05 -18.78 -14.22
N TYR A 216 27.35 -20.02 -13.72
CA TYR A 216 28.64 -20.36 -13.09
C TYR A 216 28.82 -21.88 -13.09
#